data_9fd73603cf647d204193280e4727e769
#
_entry.id   9fd73603cf647d204193280e4727e769
#
_cell.length_a   1.000
_cell.length_b   1.000
_cell.length_c   1.000
_cell.angle_alpha   90.00
_cell.angle_beta   90.00
_cell.angle_gamma   90.00
#
_symmetry.space_group_name_H-M   'P 1'
#
loop_
_entity.id
_entity.type
_entity.pdbx_description
1 polymer ?
#
loop_
_entity_poly.entity_id
_entity_poly.type
_entity_poly.pdbx_seq_one_letter_code
_entity_poly.pdbx_strand_id
1 'polypeptide(L)'
;VSSSSSHSQASGGQRGTAPAPRMKGRHLVMMSLGSAIGTGLFLGSGKGIAAAGPSVLVAYVVAGLVVIAIMRMLGEMVAAHPDSGAFSVYTSRAMGPAAGFAMGWVWWVELAVVVAAEGTAAAQIFLAAWPIAPDWLLTLVFMVVLTVINLLGVDKFGEFEFWFALIKVAAVVGFLVVGVLLLCGVLPTPAPGLSNFLHHGGFMPNGWPGVATGLLIVIFAFGGIEIVAVAAAETENPRKHIGKAINTIIWRILVFYMGSVAIMVFALPWDDPKLASSPFVAVLSLARIPGADAVLTLIIVLAILSSLNANLYGDSRMLGSLAQRGMAPQFMMRKGRRNVPVAAVLSSVAFGYVCVVLTYIWGAKVLDVLLNIVGSTIIVTYLFTIASQIILRRRAERTGEKLPFKMWGYPYLSWLTLAVLIGIIGLGMTDPGVRAQILATFGLTLVLFLIGIARTRRLGEDPFRPSETPSSPDDSTDPADQQTVDHA
;
A
#
# COMPACT_ATOMS: atom_id res chain seq x y z
N VAL A 1 -72.58 -26.93 -12.25
CA VAL A 1 -71.25 -27.59 -12.30
C VAL A 1 -70.25 -26.59 -12.84
N SER A 2 -69.59 -25.83 -11.96
CA SER A 2 -68.56 -24.87 -12.28
C SER A 2 -67.29 -25.34 -11.64
N SER A 3 -66.38 -25.76 -12.47
CA SER A 3 -65.01 -26.16 -12.06
C SER A 3 -64.09 -24.93 -11.98
N SER A 4 -63.68 -24.58 -10.78
CA SER A 4 -62.67 -23.57 -10.52
C SER A 4 -61.26 -24.21 -10.61
N SER A 5 -60.50 -23.84 -11.63
CA SER A 5 -59.07 -24.19 -11.80
C SER A 5 -58.23 -23.20 -11.00
N SER A 6 -57.64 -23.67 -9.92
CA SER A 6 -56.61 -22.97 -9.13
C SER A 6 -55.28 -23.00 -9.86
N HIS A 7 -54.84 -21.87 -10.39
CA HIS A 7 -53.44 -21.66 -10.83
C HIS A 7 -52.55 -21.51 -9.60
N SER A 8 -51.73 -22.54 -9.34
CA SER A 8 -50.59 -22.51 -8.45
C SER A 8 -49.50 -21.67 -9.09
N GLN A 9 -49.29 -20.45 -8.64
CA GLN A 9 -48.11 -19.66 -8.93
C GLN A 9 -46.94 -20.26 -8.14
N ALA A 10 -46.05 -20.93 -8.85
CA ALA A 10 -44.77 -21.32 -8.33
C ALA A 10 -43.91 -20.04 -8.04
N SER A 11 -43.82 -19.67 -6.77
CA SER A 11 -42.88 -18.65 -6.30
C SER A 11 -41.46 -19.13 -6.57
N GLY A 12 -40.86 -18.61 -7.66
CA GLY A 12 -39.45 -18.75 -7.94
C GLY A 12 -38.66 -18.11 -6.80
N GLY A 13 -38.21 -18.91 -5.86
CA GLY A 13 -37.34 -18.49 -4.78
C GLY A 13 -36.05 -17.89 -5.39
N GLN A 14 -35.95 -16.58 -5.28
CA GLN A 14 -34.65 -15.90 -5.43
C GLN A 14 -33.71 -16.55 -4.41
N ARG A 15 -32.79 -17.38 -4.89
CA ARG A 15 -31.63 -17.83 -4.09
C ARG A 15 -30.89 -16.59 -3.71
N GLY A 16 -31.12 -16.05 -2.52
CA GLY A 16 -30.35 -15.01 -1.91
C GLY A 16 -28.90 -15.48 -1.92
N THR A 17 -28.07 -14.88 -2.74
CA THR A 17 -26.62 -15.04 -2.67
C THR A 17 -26.21 -14.62 -1.28
N ALA A 18 -25.72 -15.58 -0.47
CA ALA A 18 -25.18 -15.27 0.85
C ALA A 18 -24.18 -14.11 0.72
N PRO A 19 -24.28 -13.06 1.57
CA PRO A 19 -23.37 -11.94 1.49
C PRO A 19 -21.93 -12.46 1.58
N ALA A 20 -21.05 -11.97 0.72
CA ALA A 20 -19.64 -12.35 0.72
C ALA A 20 -19.07 -12.14 2.14
N PRO A 21 -18.24 -13.07 2.65
CA PRO A 21 -17.70 -12.99 4.00
C PRO A 21 -16.93 -11.66 4.16
N ARG A 22 -17.41 -10.82 5.07
CA ARG A 22 -16.80 -9.51 5.35
C ARG A 22 -15.63 -9.66 6.30
N MET A 23 -14.59 -8.88 6.07
CA MET A 23 -13.37 -8.88 6.89
C MET A 23 -13.65 -8.35 8.30
N LYS A 24 -13.14 -9.04 9.34
CA LYS A 24 -13.27 -8.58 10.74
C LYS A 24 -12.33 -7.41 11.01
N GLY A 25 -12.70 -6.48 11.91
CA GLY A 25 -11.88 -5.33 12.26
C GLY A 25 -10.48 -5.69 12.77
N ARG A 26 -10.30 -6.84 13.45
CA ARG A 26 -8.96 -7.32 13.87
C ARG A 26 -8.05 -7.62 12.68
N HIS A 27 -8.57 -8.17 11.59
CA HIS A 27 -7.81 -8.45 10.39
C HIS A 27 -7.35 -7.15 9.73
N LEU A 28 -8.21 -6.13 9.65
CA LEU A 28 -7.86 -4.81 9.12
C LEU A 28 -6.71 -4.16 9.91
N VAL A 29 -6.76 -4.19 11.25
CA VAL A 29 -5.70 -3.64 12.09
C VAL A 29 -4.38 -4.39 11.88
N MET A 30 -4.40 -5.72 11.81
CA MET A 30 -3.18 -6.51 11.55
C MET A 30 -2.68 -6.32 10.12
N MET A 31 -3.54 -6.25 9.12
CA MET A 31 -3.14 -5.86 7.75
C MET A 31 -2.50 -4.47 7.74
N SER A 32 -3.05 -3.51 8.48
CA SER A 32 -2.45 -2.18 8.57
C SER A 32 -1.06 -2.19 9.21
N LEU A 33 -0.78 -3.13 10.09
CA LEU A 33 0.56 -3.34 10.66
C LEU A 33 1.48 -4.10 9.69
N GLY A 34 0.97 -5.11 9.01
CA GLY A 34 1.75 -6.06 8.21
C GLY A 34 1.99 -5.65 6.76
N SER A 35 1.04 -4.95 6.11
CA SER A 35 1.12 -4.64 4.67
C SER A 35 2.34 -3.79 4.29
N ALA A 36 2.76 -2.87 5.13
CA ALA A 36 3.92 -2.03 4.86
C ALA A 36 5.24 -2.60 5.44
N ILE A 37 5.20 -3.65 6.27
CA ILE A 37 6.42 -4.34 6.73
C ILE A 37 6.81 -5.34 5.64
N GLY A 38 7.50 -4.86 4.62
CA GLY A 38 7.96 -5.60 3.44
C GLY A 38 9.34 -5.11 3.02
N THR A 39 9.60 -5.16 1.72
CA THR A 39 10.88 -4.74 1.11
C THR A 39 11.29 -3.32 1.52
N GLY A 40 10.33 -2.41 1.66
CA GLY A 40 10.59 -1.02 2.04
C GLY A 40 11.29 -0.88 3.38
N LEU A 41 10.85 -1.60 4.42
CA LEU A 41 11.50 -1.57 5.73
C LEU A 41 12.78 -2.42 5.74
N PHE A 42 12.71 -3.65 5.26
CA PHE A 42 13.81 -4.62 5.42
C PHE A 42 15.00 -4.39 4.50
N LEU A 43 14.80 -3.79 3.32
CA LEU A 43 15.85 -3.51 2.35
C LEU A 43 15.98 -2.00 2.07
N GLY A 44 14.86 -1.32 1.87
CA GLY A 44 14.82 0.11 1.56
C GLY A 44 15.49 0.97 2.62
N SER A 45 15.41 0.59 3.91
CA SER A 45 16.11 1.29 4.99
C SER A 45 17.62 1.30 4.80
N GLY A 46 18.24 0.18 4.45
CA GLY A 46 19.67 0.10 4.21
C GLY A 46 20.10 0.91 2.97
N LYS A 47 19.33 0.83 1.88
CA LYS A 47 19.58 1.62 0.67
C LYS A 47 19.42 3.13 0.93
N GLY A 48 18.42 3.51 1.73
CA GLY A 48 18.21 4.90 2.16
C GLY A 48 19.39 5.43 3.00
N ILE A 49 19.90 4.60 3.92
CA ILE A 49 21.08 4.92 4.73
C ILE A 49 22.31 5.07 3.81
N ALA A 50 22.54 4.14 2.88
CA ALA A 50 23.66 4.22 1.95
C ALA A 50 23.61 5.47 1.05
N ALA A 51 22.42 5.91 0.65
CA ALA A 51 22.22 7.11 -0.16
C ALA A 51 22.42 8.41 0.63
N ALA A 52 21.79 8.53 1.80
CA ALA A 52 21.72 9.79 2.56
C ALA A 52 22.72 9.86 3.75
N GLY A 53 23.33 8.74 4.14
CA GLY A 53 24.08 8.66 5.38
C GLY A 53 23.19 8.85 6.61
N PRO A 54 23.72 9.37 7.72
CA PRO A 54 22.94 9.65 8.94
C PRO A 54 21.77 10.59 8.74
N SER A 55 21.80 11.47 7.74
CA SER A 55 20.71 12.38 7.39
C SER A 55 19.44 11.68 6.93
N VAL A 56 19.50 10.37 6.65
CA VAL A 56 18.32 9.53 6.40
C VAL A 56 17.28 9.63 7.51
N LEU A 57 17.67 9.86 8.77
CA LEU A 57 16.75 10.08 9.87
C LEU A 57 15.83 11.28 9.63
N VAL A 58 16.37 12.39 9.08
CA VAL A 58 15.56 13.55 8.67
C VAL A 58 14.62 13.17 7.53
N ALA A 59 15.12 12.40 6.54
CA ALA A 59 14.28 11.90 5.45
C ALA A 59 13.10 11.06 5.99
N TYR A 60 13.32 10.18 6.97
CA TYR A 60 12.25 9.40 7.62
C TYR A 60 11.27 10.26 8.41
N VAL A 61 11.73 11.30 9.09
CA VAL A 61 10.83 12.26 9.77
C VAL A 61 9.94 12.96 8.75
N VAL A 62 10.53 13.55 7.71
CA VAL A 62 9.80 14.31 6.69
C VAL A 62 8.82 13.40 5.94
N ALA A 63 9.30 12.27 5.41
CA ALA A 63 8.46 11.32 4.69
C ALA A 63 7.37 10.72 5.60
N GLY A 64 7.70 10.38 6.85
CA GLY A 64 6.74 9.86 7.84
C GLY A 64 5.62 10.84 8.14
N LEU A 65 5.93 12.14 8.32
CA LEU A 65 4.91 13.17 8.52
C LEU A 65 4.01 13.35 7.28
N VAL A 66 4.60 13.34 6.07
CA VAL A 66 3.83 13.36 4.82
C VAL A 66 2.89 12.17 4.75
N VAL A 67 3.40 10.95 4.98
CA VAL A 67 2.60 9.72 4.92
C VAL A 67 1.47 9.70 5.95
N ILE A 68 1.73 10.14 7.19
CA ILE A 68 0.71 10.28 8.23
C ILE A 68 -0.40 11.24 7.78
N ALA A 69 -0.02 12.39 7.20
CA ALA A 69 -0.98 13.35 6.67
C ALA A 69 -1.81 12.76 5.52
N ILE A 70 -1.16 12.10 4.55
CA ILE A 70 -1.82 11.41 3.42
C ILE A 70 -2.81 10.34 3.91
N MET A 71 -2.38 9.51 4.83
CA MET A 71 -3.25 8.46 5.38
C MET A 71 -4.44 9.04 6.14
N ARG A 72 -4.26 10.18 6.80
CA ARG A 72 -5.35 10.90 7.45
C ARG A 72 -6.34 11.48 6.43
N MET A 73 -5.85 12.07 5.34
CA MET A 73 -6.66 12.57 4.22
C MET A 73 -7.44 11.43 3.54
N LEU A 74 -6.76 10.33 3.24
CA LEU A 74 -7.38 9.14 2.66
C LEU A 74 -8.45 8.57 3.59
N GLY A 75 -8.17 8.49 4.89
CA GLY A 75 -9.12 8.00 5.88
C GLY A 75 -10.37 8.88 6.02
N GLU A 76 -10.25 10.20 5.84
CA GLU A 76 -11.39 11.11 5.78
C GLU A 76 -12.32 10.75 4.62
N MET A 77 -11.74 10.51 3.42
CA MET A 77 -12.51 10.14 2.23
C MET A 77 -13.14 8.75 2.34
N VAL A 78 -12.39 7.76 2.85
CA VAL A 78 -12.88 6.39 3.06
C VAL A 78 -13.99 6.35 4.11
N ALA A 79 -13.87 7.10 5.21
CA ALA A 79 -14.89 7.13 6.25
C ALA A 79 -16.18 7.81 5.78
N ALA A 80 -16.09 8.81 4.91
CA ALA A 80 -17.26 9.45 4.32
C ALA A 80 -17.96 8.51 3.32
N HIS A 81 -17.21 7.92 2.40
CA HIS A 81 -17.73 7.13 1.29
C HIS A 81 -16.88 5.88 1.07
N PRO A 82 -17.07 4.79 1.83
CA PRO A 82 -16.30 3.56 1.65
C PRO A 82 -16.46 2.98 0.25
N ASP A 83 -15.34 2.78 -0.47
CA ASP A 83 -15.32 2.20 -1.81
C ASP A 83 -14.02 1.43 -2.05
N SER A 84 -14.12 0.22 -2.60
CA SER A 84 -12.96 -0.64 -2.89
C SER A 84 -12.08 -0.11 -4.03
N GLY A 85 -12.61 0.77 -4.86
CA GLY A 85 -11.85 1.50 -5.88
C GLY A 85 -11.02 2.67 -5.31
N ALA A 86 -11.11 2.93 -3.99
CA ALA A 86 -10.31 3.88 -3.21
C ALA A 86 -9.86 5.14 -3.99
N PHE A 87 -8.59 5.24 -4.29
CA PHE A 87 -7.99 6.40 -4.95
C PHE A 87 -8.67 6.80 -6.25
N SER A 88 -9.00 5.84 -7.13
CA SER A 88 -9.61 6.15 -8.42
C SER A 88 -11.01 6.75 -8.25
N VAL A 89 -11.78 6.26 -7.29
CA VAL A 89 -13.13 6.74 -7.02
C VAL A 89 -13.13 8.13 -6.39
N TYR A 90 -12.28 8.35 -5.36
CA TYR A 90 -12.19 9.67 -4.73
C TYR A 90 -11.65 10.72 -5.68
N THR A 91 -10.66 10.37 -6.51
CA THR A 91 -10.13 11.24 -7.56
C THR A 91 -11.20 11.58 -8.60
N SER A 92 -11.98 10.58 -9.03
CA SER A 92 -13.08 10.83 -9.96
C SER A 92 -14.16 11.75 -9.38
N ARG A 93 -14.57 11.51 -8.13
CA ARG A 93 -15.55 12.37 -7.44
C ARG A 93 -15.05 13.82 -7.27
N ALA A 94 -13.75 13.99 -7.07
CA ALA A 94 -13.13 15.31 -6.90
C ALA A 94 -12.91 16.03 -8.23
N MET A 95 -12.27 15.38 -9.20
CA MET A 95 -11.69 15.99 -10.40
C MET A 95 -12.26 15.45 -11.71
N GLY A 96 -13.24 14.54 -11.64
CA GLY A 96 -13.92 13.95 -12.80
C GLY A 96 -13.35 12.61 -13.25
N PRO A 97 -14.10 11.89 -14.11
CA PRO A 97 -13.85 10.49 -14.42
C PRO A 97 -12.52 10.24 -15.15
N ALA A 98 -12.03 11.20 -15.94
CA ALA A 98 -10.72 11.08 -16.60
C ALA A 98 -9.56 11.03 -15.60
N ALA A 99 -9.64 11.87 -14.53
CA ALA A 99 -8.67 11.85 -13.44
C ALA A 99 -8.76 10.54 -12.64
N GLY A 100 -9.98 10.05 -12.38
CA GLY A 100 -10.21 8.75 -11.75
C GLY A 100 -9.65 7.58 -12.55
N PHE A 101 -9.77 7.62 -13.88
CA PHE A 101 -9.14 6.66 -14.78
C PHE A 101 -7.62 6.68 -14.65
N ALA A 102 -7.01 7.87 -14.80
CA ALA A 102 -5.56 8.00 -14.73
C ALA A 102 -5.03 7.49 -13.39
N MET A 103 -5.65 7.91 -12.28
CA MET A 103 -5.24 7.52 -10.93
C MET A 103 -5.37 6.01 -10.71
N GLY A 104 -6.46 5.39 -11.19
CA GLY A 104 -6.66 3.95 -11.04
C GLY A 104 -5.59 3.13 -11.78
N TRP A 105 -5.23 3.53 -12.99
CA TRP A 105 -4.18 2.86 -13.77
C TRP A 105 -2.78 3.15 -13.24
N VAL A 106 -2.47 4.37 -12.77
CA VAL A 106 -1.20 4.67 -12.11
C VAL A 106 -1.01 3.80 -10.87
N TRP A 107 -2.04 3.68 -10.03
CA TRP A 107 -1.95 2.86 -8.82
C TRP A 107 -1.88 1.36 -9.13
N TRP A 108 -2.56 0.90 -10.19
CA TRP A 108 -2.40 -0.48 -10.66
C TRP A 108 -0.97 -0.76 -11.13
N VAL A 109 -0.37 0.15 -11.92
CA VAL A 109 1.04 0.03 -12.34
C VAL A 109 1.97 0.03 -11.13
N GLU A 110 1.73 0.91 -10.16
CA GLU A 110 2.50 0.98 -8.91
C GLU A 110 2.51 -0.38 -8.20
N LEU A 111 1.33 -0.97 -7.95
CA LEU A 111 1.21 -2.26 -7.27
C LEU A 111 1.82 -3.41 -8.08
N ALA A 112 1.66 -3.44 -9.39
CA ALA A 112 2.28 -4.45 -10.26
C ALA A 112 3.82 -4.38 -10.20
N VAL A 113 4.39 -3.17 -10.15
CA VAL A 113 5.84 -2.96 -9.97
C VAL A 113 6.29 -3.35 -8.57
N VAL A 114 5.50 -3.05 -7.53
CA VAL A 114 5.78 -3.48 -6.14
C VAL A 114 5.81 -5.00 -6.05
N VAL A 115 4.85 -5.71 -6.64
CA VAL A 115 4.83 -7.18 -6.69
C VAL A 115 6.11 -7.74 -7.31
N ALA A 116 6.59 -7.17 -8.41
CA ALA A 116 7.84 -7.57 -9.05
C ALA A 116 9.07 -7.26 -8.16
N ALA A 117 9.10 -6.09 -7.55
CA ALA A 117 10.17 -5.66 -6.66
C ALA A 117 10.28 -6.56 -5.42
N GLU A 118 9.15 -6.90 -4.80
CA GLU A 118 9.12 -7.77 -3.62
C GLU A 118 9.56 -9.20 -3.95
N GLY A 119 9.12 -9.77 -5.08
CA GLY A 119 9.59 -11.08 -5.54
C GLY A 119 11.10 -11.13 -5.77
N THR A 120 11.64 -10.10 -6.43
CA THR A 120 13.09 -9.97 -6.69
C THR A 120 13.88 -9.76 -5.39
N ALA A 121 13.40 -8.89 -4.50
CA ALA A 121 14.04 -8.60 -3.22
C ALA A 121 14.08 -9.84 -2.30
N ALA A 122 12.97 -10.59 -2.22
CA ALA A 122 12.92 -11.82 -1.45
C ALA A 122 13.95 -12.84 -1.92
N ALA A 123 14.12 -12.98 -3.25
CA ALA A 123 15.12 -13.86 -3.85
C ALA A 123 16.54 -13.39 -3.51
N GLN A 124 16.86 -12.12 -3.67
CA GLN A 124 18.19 -11.56 -3.38
C GLN A 124 18.57 -11.70 -1.90
N ILE A 125 17.65 -11.41 -0.97
CA ILE A 125 17.91 -11.55 0.47
C ILE A 125 18.14 -13.03 0.84
N PHE A 126 17.36 -13.95 0.28
CA PHE A 126 17.53 -15.37 0.50
C PHE A 126 18.88 -15.85 -0.02
N LEU A 127 19.24 -15.47 -1.25
CA LEU A 127 20.50 -15.91 -1.91
C LEU A 127 21.75 -15.27 -1.31
N ALA A 128 21.62 -14.11 -0.67
CA ALA A 128 22.71 -13.52 0.10
C ALA A 128 23.15 -14.40 1.30
N ALA A 129 22.19 -15.14 1.89
CA ALA A 129 22.47 -16.07 2.99
C ALA A 129 22.78 -17.50 2.48
N TRP A 130 22.08 -17.93 1.43
CA TRP A 130 22.21 -19.28 0.85
C TRP A 130 22.29 -19.20 -0.68
N PRO A 131 23.50 -19.14 -1.27
CA PRO A 131 23.70 -18.98 -2.73
C PRO A 131 23.50 -20.32 -3.47
N ILE A 132 22.25 -20.82 -3.48
CA ILE A 132 21.89 -22.14 -4.02
C ILE A 132 21.41 -22.13 -5.47
N ALA A 133 21.08 -20.93 -6.00
CA ALA A 133 20.48 -20.76 -7.32
C ALA A 133 20.80 -19.36 -7.88
N PRO A 134 20.64 -19.11 -9.19
CA PRO A 134 20.71 -17.74 -9.72
C PRO A 134 19.44 -16.95 -9.35
N ASP A 135 19.59 -15.63 -9.21
CA ASP A 135 18.52 -14.67 -8.76
C ASP A 135 17.23 -14.82 -9.54
N TRP A 136 17.32 -14.89 -10.86
CA TRP A 136 16.13 -14.98 -11.73
C TRP A 136 15.33 -16.26 -11.50
N LEU A 137 15.98 -17.39 -11.20
CA LEU A 137 15.32 -18.68 -10.99
C LEU A 137 14.53 -18.67 -9.68
N LEU A 138 15.13 -18.15 -8.60
CA LEU A 138 14.42 -18.08 -7.32
C LEU A 138 13.29 -17.05 -7.37
N THR A 139 13.49 -15.91 -8.05
CA THR A 139 12.43 -14.94 -8.32
C THR A 139 11.27 -15.59 -9.07
N LEU A 140 11.57 -16.40 -10.11
CA LEU A 140 10.56 -17.15 -10.87
C LEU A 140 9.79 -18.11 -9.96
N VAL A 141 10.48 -18.88 -9.13
CA VAL A 141 9.85 -19.84 -8.18
C VAL A 141 8.89 -19.10 -7.24
N PHE A 142 9.31 -18.01 -6.64
CA PHE A 142 8.45 -17.22 -5.75
C PHE A 142 7.23 -16.65 -6.49
N MET A 143 7.42 -16.10 -7.69
CA MET A 143 6.32 -15.60 -8.51
C MET A 143 5.32 -16.68 -8.90
N VAL A 144 5.78 -17.87 -9.29
CA VAL A 144 4.92 -19.01 -9.64
C VAL A 144 4.13 -19.48 -8.42
N VAL A 145 4.81 -19.71 -7.29
CA VAL A 145 4.17 -20.18 -6.04
C VAL A 145 3.07 -19.22 -5.61
N LEU A 146 3.36 -17.91 -5.58
CA LEU A 146 2.38 -16.91 -5.15
C LEU A 146 1.25 -16.72 -6.17
N THR A 147 1.55 -16.83 -7.47
CA THR A 147 0.50 -16.84 -8.50
C THR A 147 -0.46 -18.02 -8.28
N VAL A 148 0.06 -19.21 -8.07
CA VAL A 148 -0.76 -20.42 -7.81
C VAL A 148 -1.59 -20.24 -6.53
N ILE A 149 -0.99 -19.76 -5.44
CA ILE A 149 -1.71 -19.50 -4.18
C ILE A 149 -2.88 -18.54 -4.41
N ASN A 150 -2.66 -17.43 -5.13
CA ASN A 150 -3.71 -16.45 -5.42
C ASN A 150 -4.82 -17.03 -6.32
N LEU A 151 -4.47 -17.87 -7.31
CA LEU A 151 -5.45 -18.51 -8.20
C LEU A 151 -6.26 -19.61 -7.49
N LEU A 152 -5.68 -20.29 -6.50
CA LEU A 152 -6.39 -21.27 -5.69
C LEU A 152 -7.45 -20.64 -4.78
N GLY A 153 -7.42 -19.34 -4.58
CA GLY A 153 -8.37 -18.60 -3.75
C GLY A 153 -8.25 -19.01 -2.28
N VAL A 154 -7.74 -18.14 -1.46
CA VAL A 154 -7.61 -18.42 -0.02
C VAL A 154 -8.86 -17.89 0.67
N ASP A 155 -9.82 -18.75 0.98
CA ASP A 155 -11.02 -18.41 1.75
C ASP A 155 -10.70 -17.82 3.13
N LYS A 156 -9.44 -17.95 3.57
CA LYS A 156 -8.93 -17.50 4.86
C LYS A 156 -7.82 -16.45 4.75
N PHE A 157 -7.78 -15.67 3.65
CA PHE A 157 -6.74 -14.66 3.43
C PHE A 157 -6.50 -13.78 4.67
N GLY A 158 -7.57 -13.25 5.28
CA GLY A 158 -7.45 -12.40 6.47
C GLY A 158 -6.82 -13.11 7.69
N GLU A 159 -7.04 -14.41 7.87
CA GLU A 159 -6.44 -15.18 8.97
C GLU A 159 -4.96 -15.47 8.70
N PHE A 160 -4.58 -15.83 7.48
CA PHE A 160 -3.17 -15.99 7.10
C PHE A 160 -2.39 -14.69 7.27
N GLU A 161 -2.91 -13.59 6.74
CA GLU A 161 -2.25 -12.29 6.85
C GLU A 161 -2.13 -11.83 8.30
N PHE A 162 -3.09 -12.17 9.16
CA PHE A 162 -3.02 -11.91 10.60
C PHE A 162 -1.79 -12.57 11.23
N TRP A 163 -1.56 -13.86 10.99
CA TRP A 163 -0.41 -14.59 11.55
C TRP A 163 0.91 -14.13 10.96
N PHE A 164 0.97 -13.89 9.66
CA PHE A 164 2.17 -13.33 9.03
C PHE A 164 2.48 -11.92 9.56
N ALA A 165 1.49 -11.07 9.74
CA ALA A 165 1.69 -9.75 10.32
C ALA A 165 2.21 -9.85 11.77
N LEU A 166 1.72 -10.81 12.55
CA LEU A 166 2.22 -11.04 13.92
C LEU A 166 3.71 -11.43 13.92
N ILE A 167 4.12 -12.35 13.03
CA ILE A 167 5.53 -12.75 12.89
C ILE A 167 6.41 -11.57 12.48
N LYS A 168 5.98 -10.76 11.50
CA LYS A 168 6.68 -9.54 11.07
C LYS A 168 6.88 -8.57 12.22
N VAL A 169 5.82 -8.28 12.98
CA VAL A 169 5.86 -7.38 14.12
C VAL A 169 6.79 -7.92 15.20
N ALA A 170 6.70 -9.20 15.52
CA ALA A 170 7.57 -9.84 16.52
C ALA A 170 9.06 -9.77 16.11
N ALA A 171 9.37 -9.95 14.83
CA ALA A 171 10.74 -9.83 14.32
C ALA A 171 11.29 -8.40 14.45
N VAL A 172 10.48 -7.38 14.10
CA VAL A 172 10.90 -5.98 14.25
C VAL A 172 11.06 -5.61 15.73
N VAL A 173 10.14 -6.03 16.60
CA VAL A 173 10.25 -5.79 18.05
C VAL A 173 11.49 -6.50 18.61
N GLY A 174 11.74 -7.75 18.24
CA GLY A 174 12.94 -8.48 18.62
C GLY A 174 14.22 -7.75 18.17
N PHE A 175 14.25 -7.28 16.94
CA PHE A 175 15.35 -6.46 16.42
C PHE A 175 15.55 -5.17 17.24
N LEU A 176 14.47 -4.45 17.58
CA LEU A 176 14.55 -3.23 18.37
C LEU A 176 15.11 -3.51 19.77
N VAL A 177 14.67 -4.59 20.43
CA VAL A 177 15.16 -4.99 21.75
C VAL A 177 16.66 -5.31 21.68
N VAL A 178 17.07 -6.19 20.75
CA VAL A 178 18.48 -6.57 20.59
C VAL A 178 19.34 -5.37 20.20
N GLY A 179 18.85 -4.50 19.31
CA GLY A 179 19.53 -3.28 18.88
C GLY A 179 19.77 -2.30 20.05
N VAL A 180 18.76 -2.09 20.89
CA VAL A 180 18.91 -1.26 22.09
C VAL A 180 19.91 -1.87 23.07
N LEU A 181 19.85 -3.17 23.32
CA LEU A 181 20.82 -3.87 24.19
C LEU A 181 22.25 -3.76 23.64
N LEU A 182 22.43 -3.82 22.31
CA LEU A 182 23.72 -3.62 21.63
C LEU A 182 24.25 -2.20 21.86
N LEU A 183 23.41 -1.18 21.62
CA LEU A 183 23.80 0.22 21.79
C LEU A 183 24.09 0.60 23.24
N CYS A 184 23.39 -0.03 24.20
CA CYS A 184 23.65 0.14 25.64
C CYS A 184 24.87 -0.62 26.15
N GLY A 185 25.56 -1.42 25.32
CA GLY A 185 26.74 -2.20 25.71
C GLY A 185 26.44 -3.36 26.66
N VAL A 186 25.20 -3.85 26.68
CA VAL A 186 24.77 -5.00 27.50
C VAL A 186 25.24 -6.32 26.89
N LEU A 187 25.45 -6.34 25.58
CA LEU A 187 25.88 -7.53 24.83
C LEU A 187 27.42 -7.70 24.90
N PRO A 188 27.96 -8.92 24.66
CA PRO A 188 29.40 -9.18 24.75
C PRO A 188 30.26 -8.40 23.71
N THR A 189 29.64 -7.78 22.74
CA THR A 189 30.29 -6.94 21.73
C THR A 189 30.40 -5.49 22.19
N PRO A 190 31.50 -4.77 21.86
CA PRO A 190 31.62 -3.36 22.21
C PRO A 190 30.46 -2.54 21.65
N ALA A 191 29.93 -1.62 22.45
CA ALA A 191 28.92 -0.67 21.97
C ALA A 191 29.52 0.18 20.82
N PRO A 192 28.81 0.32 19.68
CA PRO A 192 29.32 1.06 18.52
C PRO A 192 29.60 2.55 18.81
N GLY A 193 28.93 3.11 19.80
CA GLY A 193 29.06 4.51 20.18
C GLY A 193 28.52 5.49 19.13
N LEU A 194 28.86 6.79 19.28
CA LEU A 194 28.44 7.85 18.38
C LEU A 194 29.38 8.03 17.17
N SER A 195 30.47 7.26 17.09
CA SER A 195 31.49 7.44 16.04
C SER A 195 30.93 7.23 14.63
N ASN A 196 30.09 6.22 14.44
CA ASN A 196 29.45 5.96 13.13
C ASN A 196 28.53 7.09 12.67
N PHE A 197 27.91 7.80 13.63
CA PHE A 197 27.00 8.89 13.34
C PHE A 197 27.70 10.21 13.03
N LEU A 198 28.79 10.53 13.75
CA LEU A 198 29.42 11.86 13.71
C LEU A 198 30.73 11.91 12.92
N HIS A 199 31.56 10.84 12.96
CA HIS A 199 32.94 10.89 12.46
C HIS A 199 33.15 10.18 11.12
N HIS A 200 32.16 9.40 10.65
CA HIS A 200 32.29 8.66 9.38
C HIS A 200 31.66 9.45 8.22
N GLY A 201 32.37 10.47 7.73
CA GLY A 201 31.88 11.34 6.65
C GLY A 201 30.88 12.42 7.08
N GLY A 202 30.56 12.52 8.37
CA GLY A 202 29.64 13.51 8.94
C GLY A 202 28.16 13.15 8.75
N PHE A 203 27.27 14.12 9.06
CA PHE A 203 25.84 13.93 9.05
C PHE A 203 25.24 13.78 7.63
N MET A 204 25.81 14.45 6.63
CA MET A 204 25.37 14.45 5.22
C MET A 204 26.52 14.13 4.27
N PRO A 205 27.08 12.88 4.30
CA PRO A 205 28.27 12.54 3.55
C PRO A 205 28.10 12.71 2.04
N ASN A 206 26.90 12.46 1.52
CA ASN A 206 26.57 12.59 0.08
C ASN A 206 25.85 13.90 -0.26
N GLY A 207 25.81 14.87 0.67
CA GLY A 207 25.18 16.19 0.47
C GLY A 207 23.69 16.11 0.14
N TRP A 208 23.15 17.19 -0.42
CA TRP A 208 21.73 17.29 -0.80
C TRP A 208 21.26 16.26 -1.85
N PRO A 209 22.07 15.89 -2.88
CA PRO A 209 21.66 14.82 -3.80
C PRO A 209 21.43 13.48 -3.09
N GLY A 210 22.30 13.14 -2.13
CA GLY A 210 22.11 11.94 -1.31
C GLY A 210 20.81 11.97 -0.48
N VAL A 211 20.48 13.13 0.10
CA VAL A 211 19.21 13.32 0.83
C VAL A 211 18.02 13.18 -0.11
N ALA A 212 18.09 13.72 -1.33
CA ALA A 212 17.04 13.60 -2.34
C ALA A 212 16.75 12.14 -2.70
N THR A 213 17.80 11.41 -3.04
CA THR A 213 17.72 9.98 -3.36
C THR A 213 17.19 9.19 -2.15
N GLY A 214 17.71 9.47 -0.96
CA GLY A 214 17.26 8.87 0.29
C GLY A 214 15.78 9.13 0.57
N LEU A 215 15.27 10.35 0.36
CA LEU A 215 13.85 10.69 0.53
C LEU A 215 12.94 9.85 -0.37
N LEU A 216 13.29 9.65 -1.65
CA LEU A 216 12.49 8.82 -2.55
C LEU A 216 12.45 7.36 -2.10
N ILE A 217 13.61 6.81 -1.71
CA ILE A 217 13.70 5.44 -1.18
C ILE A 217 12.88 5.32 0.11
N VAL A 218 12.91 6.34 0.98
CA VAL A 218 12.14 6.35 2.23
C VAL A 218 10.64 6.45 1.97
N ILE A 219 10.20 7.25 0.99
CA ILE A 219 8.77 7.32 0.59
C ILE A 219 8.31 5.94 0.11
N PHE A 220 9.11 5.26 -0.74
CA PHE A 220 8.85 3.88 -1.11
C PHE A 220 8.75 2.95 0.12
N ALA A 221 9.64 3.14 1.11
CA ALA A 221 9.64 2.29 2.30
C ALA A 221 8.31 2.33 3.08
N PHE A 222 7.51 3.38 2.92
CA PHE A 222 6.17 3.50 3.49
C PHE A 222 5.06 2.97 2.56
N GLY A 223 5.35 2.60 1.33
CA GLY A 223 4.40 2.03 0.37
C GLY A 223 3.70 0.77 0.89
N GLY A 224 2.49 0.50 0.40
CA GLY A 224 1.65 -0.61 0.84
C GLY A 224 0.73 -0.28 2.04
N ILE A 225 0.92 0.85 2.71
CA ILE A 225 0.03 1.33 3.77
C ILE A 225 -1.37 1.61 3.22
N GLU A 226 -1.45 2.05 2.00
CA GLU A 226 -2.65 2.46 1.28
C GLU A 226 -3.65 1.31 1.09
N ILE A 227 -3.19 0.06 1.08
CA ILE A 227 -4.04 -1.14 0.98
C ILE A 227 -5.08 -1.18 2.11
N VAL A 228 -4.78 -0.59 3.26
CA VAL A 228 -5.73 -0.44 4.37
C VAL A 228 -7.01 0.29 3.95
N ALA A 229 -6.94 1.24 3.03
CA ALA A 229 -8.11 1.96 2.53
C ALA A 229 -9.04 1.04 1.73
N VAL A 230 -8.48 0.16 0.88
CA VAL A 230 -9.24 -0.84 0.12
C VAL A 230 -9.85 -1.88 1.06
N ALA A 231 -9.02 -2.42 1.95
CA ALA A 231 -9.45 -3.43 2.92
C ALA A 231 -10.51 -2.90 3.89
N ALA A 232 -10.44 -1.62 4.28
CA ALA A 232 -11.43 -0.99 5.14
C ALA A 232 -12.82 -0.96 4.51
N ALA A 233 -12.92 -0.74 3.19
CA ALA A 233 -14.19 -0.75 2.47
C ALA A 233 -14.87 -2.14 2.48
N GLU A 234 -14.12 -3.21 2.64
CA GLU A 234 -14.61 -4.59 2.70
C GLU A 234 -14.93 -5.07 4.14
N THR A 235 -14.81 -4.21 5.17
CA THR A 235 -15.13 -4.57 6.56
C THR A 235 -16.61 -4.36 6.89
N GLU A 236 -17.07 -4.98 8.00
CA GLU A 236 -18.47 -4.84 8.47
C GLU A 236 -18.80 -3.39 8.85
N ASN A 237 -17.86 -2.64 9.43
CA ASN A 237 -18.02 -1.26 9.87
C ASN A 237 -16.85 -0.36 9.41
N PRO A 238 -16.79 0.02 8.12
CA PRO A 238 -15.65 0.76 7.56
C PRO A 238 -15.37 2.07 8.30
N ARG A 239 -16.43 2.83 8.63
CA ARG A 239 -16.32 4.13 9.30
C ARG A 239 -15.65 4.05 10.67
N LYS A 240 -15.90 2.99 11.43
CA LYS A 240 -15.35 2.79 12.78
C LYS A 240 -13.91 2.27 12.74
N HIS A 241 -13.65 1.35 11.81
CA HIS A 241 -12.37 0.64 11.78
C HIS A 241 -11.25 1.43 11.12
N ILE A 242 -11.54 2.29 10.14
CA ILE A 242 -10.52 3.07 9.42
C ILE A 242 -9.75 4.02 10.35
N GLY A 243 -10.42 4.73 11.25
CA GLY A 243 -9.77 5.63 12.21
C GLY A 243 -8.79 4.91 13.13
N LYS A 244 -9.15 3.70 13.62
CA LYS A 244 -8.28 2.87 14.46
C LYS A 244 -7.07 2.35 13.67
N ALA A 245 -7.29 1.92 12.43
CA ALA A 245 -6.22 1.46 11.56
C ALA A 245 -5.20 2.57 11.28
N ILE A 246 -5.65 3.79 10.96
CA ILE A 246 -4.76 4.93 10.71
C ILE A 246 -3.95 5.31 11.95
N ASN A 247 -4.56 5.37 13.14
CA ASN A 247 -3.83 5.66 14.36
C ASN A 247 -2.75 4.60 14.64
N THR A 248 -3.01 3.33 14.32
CA THR A 248 -2.01 2.25 14.43
C THR A 248 -0.83 2.47 13.47
N ILE A 249 -1.07 3.00 12.28
CA ILE A 249 -0.02 3.35 11.31
C ILE A 249 0.94 4.39 11.87
N ILE A 250 0.46 5.42 12.58
CA ILE A 250 1.29 6.47 13.18
C ILE A 250 2.33 5.86 14.15
N TRP A 251 1.87 5.05 15.09
CA TRP A 251 2.75 4.39 16.04
C TRP A 251 3.75 3.45 15.39
N ARG A 252 3.33 2.74 14.35
CA ARG A 252 4.20 1.89 13.56
C ARG A 252 5.34 2.67 12.90
N ILE A 253 5.02 3.79 12.24
CA ILE A 253 6.04 4.64 11.62
C ILE A 253 7.04 5.12 12.66
N LEU A 254 6.57 5.65 13.78
CA LEU A 254 7.45 6.16 14.82
C LEU A 254 8.34 5.07 15.44
N VAL A 255 7.76 3.95 15.85
CA VAL A 255 8.50 2.94 16.61
C VAL A 255 9.30 2.02 15.67
N PHE A 256 8.66 1.46 14.65
CA PHE A 256 9.31 0.43 13.84
C PHE A 256 10.27 1.00 12.81
N TYR A 257 9.88 2.05 12.10
CA TYR A 257 10.75 2.63 11.08
C TYR A 257 11.83 3.51 11.68
N MET A 258 11.44 4.52 12.45
CA MET A 258 12.41 5.44 13.06
C MET A 258 13.34 4.73 14.04
N GLY A 259 12.78 3.84 14.89
CA GLY A 259 13.57 3.07 15.85
C GLY A 259 14.57 2.15 15.18
N SER A 260 14.14 1.39 14.16
CA SER A 260 15.05 0.48 13.43
C SER A 260 16.14 1.23 12.70
N VAL A 261 15.81 2.31 11.98
CA VAL A 261 16.79 3.10 11.23
C VAL A 261 17.77 3.81 12.17
N ALA A 262 17.30 4.33 13.30
CA ALA A 262 18.18 4.91 14.32
C ALA A 262 19.22 3.87 14.80
N ILE A 263 18.76 2.66 15.18
CA ILE A 263 19.66 1.58 15.60
C ILE A 263 20.70 1.28 14.49
N MET A 264 20.28 1.17 13.23
CA MET A 264 21.18 0.87 12.11
C MET A 264 22.27 1.93 11.92
N VAL A 265 21.88 3.20 11.95
CA VAL A 265 22.81 4.34 11.75
C VAL A 265 23.83 4.46 12.88
N PHE A 266 23.45 4.10 14.11
CA PHE A 266 24.40 4.06 15.24
C PHE A 266 25.24 2.79 15.26
N ALA A 267 24.67 1.64 14.86
CA ALA A 267 25.33 0.35 14.94
C ALA A 267 26.44 0.14 13.93
N LEU A 268 26.25 0.63 12.69
CA LEU A 268 27.17 0.40 11.57
C LEU A 268 27.47 1.69 10.80
N PRO A 269 28.66 1.81 10.17
CA PRO A 269 28.93 2.87 9.21
C PRO A 269 27.92 2.86 8.06
N TRP A 270 27.51 4.05 7.62
CA TRP A 270 26.49 4.22 6.58
C TRP A 270 26.87 3.59 5.22
N ASP A 271 28.16 3.46 4.92
CA ASP A 271 28.73 2.89 3.70
C ASP A 271 29.09 1.41 3.80
N ASP A 272 28.71 0.72 4.90
CA ASP A 272 28.92 -0.72 5.03
C ASP A 272 28.06 -1.48 3.97
N PRO A 273 28.69 -2.28 3.09
CA PRO A 273 27.97 -3.03 2.07
C PRO A 273 26.91 -4.00 2.61
N LYS A 274 27.13 -4.53 3.83
CA LYS A 274 26.17 -5.42 4.49
C LYS A 274 24.90 -4.65 4.90
N LEU A 275 25.08 -3.38 5.32
CA LEU A 275 23.95 -2.51 5.67
C LEU A 275 23.07 -2.22 4.44
N ALA A 276 23.68 -1.99 3.28
CA ALA A 276 22.95 -1.74 2.04
C ALA A 276 22.18 -2.98 1.52
N SER A 277 22.70 -4.20 1.77
CA SER A 277 22.12 -5.45 1.25
C SER A 277 21.10 -6.11 2.19
N SER A 278 21.36 -6.10 3.51
CA SER A 278 20.50 -6.74 4.51
C SER A 278 20.65 -6.07 5.88
N PRO A 279 20.11 -4.86 6.05
CA PRO A 279 20.42 -3.99 7.20
C PRO A 279 20.07 -4.61 8.55
N PHE A 280 18.92 -5.29 8.65
CA PHE A 280 18.50 -5.94 9.88
C PHE A 280 19.44 -7.09 10.29
N VAL A 281 19.83 -7.92 9.33
CA VAL A 281 20.75 -9.04 9.55
C VAL A 281 22.15 -8.53 9.88
N ALA A 282 22.62 -7.48 9.19
CA ALA A 282 23.92 -6.87 9.44
C ALA A 282 24.06 -6.38 10.89
N VAL A 283 23.05 -5.68 11.41
CA VAL A 283 23.06 -5.24 12.82
C VAL A 283 22.92 -6.42 13.78
N LEU A 284 22.02 -7.38 13.49
CA LEU A 284 21.82 -8.53 14.40
C LEU A 284 23.09 -9.41 14.50
N SER A 285 23.87 -9.51 13.41
CA SER A 285 25.13 -10.28 13.42
C SER A 285 26.17 -9.73 14.40
N LEU A 286 26.11 -8.43 14.73
CA LEU A 286 26.94 -7.82 15.77
C LEU A 286 26.63 -8.37 17.17
N ALA A 287 25.40 -8.81 17.40
CA ALA A 287 25.01 -9.40 18.69
C ALA A 287 25.62 -10.78 18.94
N ARG A 288 26.20 -11.43 17.90
CA ARG A 288 26.83 -12.76 17.95
C ARG A 288 25.93 -13.84 18.55
N ILE A 289 24.63 -13.76 18.32
CA ILE A 289 23.66 -14.77 18.76
C ILE A 289 23.66 -15.90 17.71
N PRO A 290 24.06 -17.13 18.06
CA PRO A 290 24.15 -18.22 17.08
C PRO A 290 22.84 -18.49 16.35
N GLY A 291 22.84 -18.52 15.03
CA GLY A 291 21.68 -18.82 14.18
C GLY A 291 20.63 -17.73 14.09
N ALA A 292 20.77 -16.60 14.81
CA ALA A 292 19.79 -15.51 14.78
C ALA A 292 19.71 -14.83 13.41
N ASP A 293 20.82 -14.71 12.71
CA ASP A 293 20.94 -14.18 11.35
C ASP A 293 20.16 -15.03 10.32
N ALA A 294 20.30 -16.35 10.38
CA ALA A 294 19.57 -17.28 9.50
C ALA A 294 18.06 -17.23 9.76
N VAL A 295 17.66 -17.29 11.03
CA VAL A 295 16.24 -17.20 11.44
C VAL A 295 15.64 -15.87 11.00
N LEU A 296 16.33 -14.75 11.23
CA LEU A 296 15.84 -13.43 10.83
C LEU A 296 15.74 -13.31 9.31
N THR A 297 16.71 -13.84 8.56
CA THR A 297 16.66 -13.86 7.08
C THR A 297 15.42 -14.60 6.58
N LEU A 298 15.11 -15.77 7.12
CA LEU A 298 13.89 -16.51 6.75
C LEU A 298 12.62 -15.73 7.10
N ILE A 299 12.57 -15.09 8.27
CA ILE A 299 11.42 -14.25 8.66
C ILE A 299 11.28 -13.07 7.71
N ILE A 300 12.38 -12.42 7.31
CA ILE A 300 12.35 -11.30 6.36
C ILE A 300 11.83 -11.76 4.99
N VAL A 301 12.32 -12.87 4.45
CA VAL A 301 11.84 -13.43 3.19
C VAL A 301 10.35 -13.73 3.25
N LEU A 302 9.88 -14.42 4.30
CA LEU A 302 8.47 -14.70 4.52
C LEU A 302 7.65 -13.40 4.65
N ALA A 303 8.19 -12.40 5.33
CA ALA A 303 7.55 -11.10 5.49
C ALA A 303 7.35 -10.38 4.15
N ILE A 304 8.37 -10.39 3.29
CA ILE A 304 8.30 -9.81 1.95
C ILE A 304 7.32 -10.58 1.06
N LEU A 305 7.35 -11.90 1.06
CA LEU A 305 6.41 -12.73 0.29
C LEU A 305 4.95 -12.55 0.75
N SER A 306 4.72 -12.36 2.05
CA SER A 306 3.40 -12.03 2.58
C SER A 306 2.95 -10.63 2.14
N SER A 307 3.86 -9.63 2.12
CA SER A 307 3.57 -8.30 1.61
C SER A 307 3.22 -8.35 0.11
N LEU A 308 3.98 -9.08 -0.70
CA LEU A 308 3.69 -9.34 -2.11
C LEU A 308 2.28 -9.91 -2.29
N ASN A 309 1.89 -10.89 -1.46
CA ASN A 309 0.55 -11.48 -1.52
C ASN A 309 -0.55 -10.45 -1.22
N ALA A 310 -0.35 -9.56 -0.23
CA ALA A 310 -1.28 -8.49 0.10
C ALA A 310 -1.35 -7.42 -1.02
N ASN A 311 -0.22 -7.06 -1.62
CA ASN A 311 -0.16 -6.13 -2.74
C ASN A 311 -0.86 -6.69 -3.97
N LEU A 312 -0.67 -7.96 -4.30
CA LEU A 312 -1.35 -8.66 -5.40
C LEU A 312 -2.88 -8.73 -5.18
N TYR A 313 -3.31 -8.91 -3.92
CA TYR A 313 -4.72 -8.82 -3.57
C TYR A 313 -5.29 -7.43 -3.86
N GLY A 314 -4.63 -6.35 -3.41
CA GLY A 314 -5.03 -4.97 -3.66
C GLY A 314 -5.07 -4.63 -5.15
N ASP A 315 -4.05 -5.05 -5.89
CA ASP A 315 -3.89 -4.85 -7.33
C ASP A 315 -5.03 -5.48 -8.14
N SER A 316 -5.34 -6.74 -7.87
CA SER A 316 -6.46 -7.45 -8.53
C SER A 316 -7.82 -6.81 -8.22
N ARG A 317 -8.03 -6.25 -7.03
CA ARG A 317 -9.26 -5.53 -6.63
C ARG A 317 -9.38 -4.19 -7.35
N MET A 318 -8.29 -3.44 -7.46
CA MET A 318 -8.28 -2.18 -8.23
C MET A 318 -8.66 -2.44 -9.69
N LEU A 319 -8.03 -3.43 -10.32
CA LEU A 319 -8.32 -3.76 -11.71
C LEU A 319 -9.78 -4.23 -11.90
N GLY A 320 -10.30 -5.02 -10.97
CA GLY A 320 -11.71 -5.40 -10.92
C GLY A 320 -12.65 -4.21 -10.80
N SER A 321 -12.33 -3.24 -9.94
CA SER A 321 -13.09 -2.00 -9.76
C SER A 321 -13.13 -1.15 -11.04
N LEU A 322 -11.98 -1.00 -11.71
CA LEU A 322 -11.91 -0.30 -13.00
C LEU A 322 -12.73 -1.02 -14.09
N ALA A 323 -12.68 -2.35 -14.14
CA ALA A 323 -13.44 -3.13 -15.10
C ALA A 323 -14.96 -3.04 -14.87
N GLN A 324 -15.43 -3.06 -13.61
CA GLN A 324 -16.83 -2.86 -13.26
C GLN A 324 -17.39 -1.52 -13.74
N ARG A 325 -16.53 -0.49 -13.77
CA ARG A 325 -16.89 0.87 -14.23
C ARG A 325 -16.63 1.09 -15.73
N GLY A 326 -16.34 0.02 -16.50
CA GLY A 326 -16.06 0.14 -17.93
C GLY A 326 -14.72 0.82 -18.27
N MET A 327 -13.86 1.08 -17.25
CA MET A 327 -12.56 1.74 -17.39
C MET A 327 -11.40 0.77 -17.64
N ALA A 328 -11.64 -0.54 -17.51
CA ALA A 328 -10.75 -1.61 -17.95
C ALA A 328 -11.54 -2.64 -18.78
N PRO A 329 -10.85 -3.56 -19.49
CA PRO A 329 -11.52 -4.60 -20.26
C PRO A 329 -12.41 -5.48 -19.39
N GLN A 330 -13.64 -5.75 -19.83
CA GLN A 330 -14.64 -6.51 -19.05
C GLN A 330 -14.23 -7.95 -18.75
N PHE A 331 -13.35 -8.55 -19.56
CA PHE A 331 -12.87 -9.92 -19.28
C PHE A 331 -12.13 -10.03 -17.95
N MET A 332 -11.60 -8.92 -17.42
CA MET A 332 -10.93 -8.88 -16.11
C MET A 332 -11.88 -9.09 -14.93
N MET A 333 -13.20 -8.96 -15.14
CA MET A 333 -14.22 -9.29 -14.15
C MET A 333 -14.56 -10.79 -14.08
N ARG A 334 -14.11 -11.59 -15.05
CA ARG A 334 -14.45 -13.02 -15.09
C ARG A 334 -13.85 -13.72 -13.89
N LYS A 335 -14.74 -14.28 -13.06
CA LYS A 335 -14.39 -15.02 -11.86
C LYS A 335 -14.27 -16.51 -12.19
N GLY A 336 -13.21 -17.16 -11.72
CA GLY A 336 -13.02 -18.59 -11.79
C GLY A 336 -13.91 -19.35 -10.79
N ARG A 337 -13.76 -20.69 -10.74
CA ARG A 337 -14.57 -21.59 -9.89
C ARG A 337 -14.60 -21.21 -8.41
N ARG A 338 -13.55 -20.53 -7.90
CA ARG A 338 -13.42 -20.11 -6.48
C ARG A 338 -13.68 -18.61 -6.29
N ASN A 339 -14.45 -18.00 -7.17
CA ASN A 339 -14.78 -16.56 -7.11
C ASN A 339 -13.58 -15.60 -7.21
N VAL A 340 -12.41 -16.08 -7.68
CA VAL A 340 -11.19 -15.32 -7.90
C VAL A 340 -11.22 -14.69 -9.29
N PRO A 341 -10.88 -13.40 -9.46
CA PRO A 341 -10.77 -12.75 -10.76
C PRO A 341 -9.46 -13.18 -11.46
N VAL A 342 -9.46 -14.35 -12.08
CA VAL A 342 -8.27 -15.00 -12.66
C VAL A 342 -7.53 -14.09 -13.64
N ALA A 343 -8.28 -13.42 -14.53
CA ALA A 343 -7.66 -12.53 -15.53
C ALA A 343 -7.00 -11.31 -14.88
N ALA A 344 -7.60 -10.74 -13.83
CA ALA A 344 -7.01 -9.64 -13.11
C ALA A 344 -5.71 -10.06 -12.38
N VAL A 345 -5.72 -11.21 -11.69
CA VAL A 345 -4.52 -11.75 -11.03
C VAL A 345 -3.41 -12.00 -12.04
N LEU A 346 -3.71 -12.66 -13.18
CA LEU A 346 -2.70 -12.93 -14.21
C LEU A 346 -2.15 -11.65 -14.85
N SER A 347 -2.98 -10.63 -15.05
CA SER A 347 -2.51 -9.33 -15.56
C SER A 347 -1.58 -8.64 -14.57
N SER A 348 -1.89 -8.70 -13.27
CA SER A 348 -1.09 -8.11 -12.20
C SER A 348 0.29 -8.78 -12.06
N VAL A 349 0.37 -10.11 -12.19
CA VAL A 349 1.66 -10.81 -12.12
C VAL A 349 2.43 -10.83 -13.44
N ALA A 350 1.81 -10.50 -14.56
CA ALA A 350 2.46 -10.53 -15.88
C ALA A 350 3.72 -9.65 -15.91
N PHE A 351 3.65 -8.45 -15.31
CA PHE A 351 4.81 -7.57 -15.19
C PHE A 351 5.92 -8.20 -14.34
N GLY A 352 5.58 -8.91 -13.27
CA GLY A 352 6.53 -9.66 -12.47
C GLY A 352 7.30 -10.72 -13.28
N TYR A 353 6.62 -11.45 -14.17
CA TYR A 353 7.29 -12.41 -15.07
C TYR A 353 8.20 -11.71 -16.10
N VAL A 354 7.81 -10.53 -16.60
CA VAL A 354 8.71 -9.69 -17.41
C VAL A 354 9.96 -9.33 -16.62
N CYS A 355 9.80 -8.95 -15.35
CA CYS A 355 10.94 -8.61 -14.47
C CYS A 355 11.83 -9.82 -14.16
N VAL A 356 11.32 -11.06 -14.14
CA VAL A 356 12.16 -12.26 -14.06
C VAL A 356 13.11 -12.35 -15.26
N VAL A 357 12.60 -12.08 -16.48
CA VAL A 357 13.44 -12.05 -17.69
C VAL A 357 14.45 -10.91 -17.63
N LEU A 358 14.03 -9.73 -17.17
CA LEU A 358 14.94 -8.58 -16.99
C LEU A 358 16.04 -8.88 -15.95
N THR A 359 15.70 -9.59 -14.86
CA THR A 359 16.66 -10.02 -13.84
C THR A 359 17.67 -11.02 -14.41
N TYR A 360 17.28 -11.90 -15.34
CA TYR A 360 18.18 -12.77 -16.07
C TYR A 360 19.20 -11.97 -16.92
N ILE A 361 18.76 -10.86 -17.56
CA ILE A 361 19.58 -10.07 -18.46
C ILE A 361 20.46 -9.07 -17.70
N TRP A 362 19.93 -8.37 -16.71
CA TRP A 362 20.55 -7.22 -16.03
C TRP A 362 20.96 -7.50 -14.57
N GLY A 363 20.60 -8.66 -14.03
CA GLY A 363 20.93 -9.06 -12.65
C GLY A 363 20.31 -8.15 -11.58
N ALA A 364 21.04 -7.92 -10.51
CA ALA A 364 20.57 -7.20 -9.33
C ALA A 364 20.14 -5.74 -9.59
N LYS A 365 20.58 -5.11 -10.68
CA LYS A 365 20.23 -3.72 -11.03
C LYS A 365 18.73 -3.52 -11.26
N VAL A 366 18.01 -4.57 -11.64
CA VAL A 366 16.56 -4.50 -11.87
C VAL A 366 15.82 -4.04 -10.62
N LEU A 367 16.21 -4.53 -9.46
CA LEU A 367 15.56 -4.14 -8.20
C LEU A 367 15.67 -2.64 -7.92
N ASP A 368 16.83 -2.03 -8.16
CA ASP A 368 17.04 -0.58 -7.93
C ASP A 368 16.13 0.25 -8.84
N VAL A 369 15.98 -0.17 -10.10
CA VAL A 369 15.07 0.48 -11.05
C VAL A 369 13.61 0.36 -10.57
N LEU A 370 13.20 -0.84 -10.12
CA LEU A 370 11.84 -1.08 -9.63
C LEU A 370 11.52 -0.22 -8.40
N LEU A 371 12.43 -0.16 -7.42
CA LEU A 371 12.25 0.64 -6.21
C LEU A 371 12.06 2.13 -6.53
N ASN A 372 12.83 2.63 -7.47
CA ASN A 372 12.75 4.02 -7.90
C ASN A 372 11.45 4.32 -8.67
N ILE A 373 10.98 3.41 -9.53
CA ILE A 373 9.69 3.55 -10.22
C ILE A 373 8.57 3.65 -9.19
N VAL A 374 8.54 2.76 -8.20
CA VAL A 374 7.52 2.80 -7.13
C VAL A 374 7.57 4.11 -6.37
N GLY A 375 8.76 4.60 -6.00
CA GLY A 375 8.90 5.87 -5.29
C GLY A 375 8.30 7.05 -6.07
N SER A 376 8.49 7.08 -7.40
CA SER A 376 7.93 8.16 -8.24
C SER A 376 6.41 8.02 -8.46
N THR A 377 5.86 6.80 -8.54
CA THR A 377 4.41 6.57 -8.67
C THR A 377 3.66 6.91 -7.39
N ILE A 378 4.21 6.58 -6.22
CA ILE A 378 3.66 6.96 -4.92
C ILE A 378 3.52 8.50 -4.81
N ILE A 379 4.50 9.27 -5.28
CA ILE A 379 4.43 10.74 -5.28
C ILE A 379 3.20 11.23 -6.07
N VAL A 380 2.95 10.67 -7.24
CA VAL A 380 1.77 11.02 -8.06
C VAL A 380 0.49 10.63 -7.34
N THR A 381 0.42 9.43 -6.76
CA THR A 381 -0.71 8.96 -5.95
C THR A 381 -1.01 9.92 -4.79
N TYR A 382 0.02 10.41 -4.11
CA TYR A 382 -0.13 11.37 -3.01
C TYR A 382 -0.60 12.76 -3.48
N LEU A 383 -0.12 13.25 -4.62
CA LEU A 383 -0.62 14.49 -5.21
C LEU A 383 -2.13 14.43 -5.52
N PHE A 384 -2.57 13.35 -6.16
CA PHE A 384 -4.00 13.13 -6.43
C PHE A 384 -4.82 13.00 -5.14
N THR A 385 -4.27 12.35 -4.12
CA THR A 385 -4.93 12.18 -2.81
C THR A 385 -5.14 13.52 -2.11
N ILE A 386 -4.11 14.37 -2.05
CA ILE A 386 -4.18 15.70 -1.44
C ILE A 386 -5.21 16.59 -2.19
N ALA A 387 -5.10 16.62 -3.53
CA ALA A 387 -6.01 17.41 -4.35
C ALA A 387 -7.46 16.94 -4.18
N SER A 388 -7.70 15.62 -4.18
CA SER A 388 -9.01 15.04 -3.98
C SER A 388 -9.59 15.39 -2.61
N GLN A 389 -8.80 15.27 -1.54
CA GLN A 389 -9.23 15.60 -0.18
C GLN A 389 -9.60 17.07 -0.05
N ILE A 390 -8.76 17.99 -0.55
CA ILE A 390 -9.05 19.44 -0.48
C ILE A 390 -10.36 19.76 -1.19
N ILE A 391 -10.60 19.21 -2.39
CA ILE A 391 -11.79 19.47 -3.19
C ILE A 391 -13.03 18.88 -2.50
N LEU A 392 -12.98 17.61 -2.10
CA LEU A 392 -14.12 16.91 -1.47
C LEU A 392 -14.46 17.53 -0.12
N ARG A 393 -13.45 17.90 0.69
CA ARG A 393 -13.66 18.58 1.97
C ARG A 393 -14.35 19.94 1.81
N ARG A 394 -13.88 20.79 0.86
CA ARG A 394 -14.53 22.06 0.56
C ARG A 394 -15.99 21.87 0.10
N ARG A 395 -16.24 20.80 -0.66
CA ARG A 395 -17.60 20.47 -1.11
C ARG A 395 -18.48 20.05 0.06
N ALA A 396 -17.98 19.16 0.95
CA ALA A 396 -18.69 18.73 2.15
C ALA A 396 -19.00 19.93 3.10
N GLU A 397 -18.06 20.88 3.26
CA GLU A 397 -18.29 22.07 4.07
C GLU A 397 -19.36 23.01 3.48
N ARG A 398 -19.43 23.11 2.14
CA ARG A 398 -20.48 23.91 1.45
C ARG A 398 -21.86 23.25 1.52
N THR A 399 -21.95 21.93 1.52
CA THR A 399 -23.21 21.18 1.59
C THR A 399 -23.66 20.91 3.01
N GLY A 400 -22.85 21.21 4.04
CA GLY A 400 -23.14 20.94 5.44
C GLY A 400 -23.03 19.45 5.82
N GLU A 401 -22.38 18.62 4.97
CA GLU A 401 -22.19 17.19 5.21
C GLU A 401 -21.33 16.94 6.45
N LYS A 402 -21.80 16.12 7.38
CA LYS A 402 -21.09 15.75 8.60
C LYS A 402 -20.12 14.62 8.31
N LEU A 403 -18.83 14.92 8.26
CA LEU A 403 -17.78 13.92 8.06
C LEU A 403 -17.48 13.17 9.37
N PRO A 404 -17.54 11.83 9.40
CA PRO A 404 -17.35 11.03 10.62
C PRO A 404 -15.89 11.00 11.09
N PHE A 405 -14.93 11.25 10.20
CA PHE A 405 -13.52 11.30 10.44
C PHE A 405 -12.91 12.48 9.67
N LYS A 406 -12.04 13.27 10.29
CA LYS A 406 -11.55 14.52 9.72
C LYS A 406 -10.04 14.62 9.75
N MET A 407 -9.47 15.24 8.72
CA MET A 407 -8.08 15.66 8.69
C MET A 407 -7.83 16.72 9.75
N TRP A 408 -6.71 16.62 10.47
CA TRP A 408 -6.29 17.60 11.46
C TRP A 408 -5.82 18.91 10.79
N GLY A 409 -6.02 20.03 11.46
CA GLY A 409 -5.48 21.32 10.99
C GLY A 409 -5.83 21.70 9.56
N TYR A 410 -6.92 21.15 9.00
CA TYR A 410 -7.41 21.58 7.70
C TYR A 410 -7.83 23.07 7.75
N PRO A 411 -7.56 23.87 6.71
CA PRO A 411 -6.89 23.51 5.44
C PRO A 411 -5.36 23.58 5.47
N TYR A 412 -4.76 24.15 6.51
CA TYR A 412 -3.34 24.49 6.56
C TYR A 412 -2.43 23.28 6.42
N LEU A 413 -2.72 22.19 7.13
CA LEU A 413 -1.88 21.00 7.09
C LEU A 413 -1.97 20.29 5.73
N SER A 414 -3.14 20.34 5.05
CA SER A 414 -3.26 19.78 3.68
C SER A 414 -2.41 20.58 2.68
N TRP A 415 -2.42 21.91 2.76
CA TRP A 415 -1.59 22.77 1.92
C TRP A 415 -0.10 22.65 2.25
N LEU A 416 0.26 22.53 3.54
CA LEU A 416 1.64 22.30 3.95
C LEU A 416 2.16 20.96 3.41
N THR A 417 1.36 19.90 3.50
CA THR A 417 1.73 18.57 2.96
C THR A 417 1.95 18.66 1.44
N LEU A 418 1.10 19.39 0.73
CA LEU A 418 1.29 19.62 -0.71
C LEU A 418 2.60 20.38 -0.99
N ALA A 419 2.88 21.43 -0.24
CA ALA A 419 4.11 22.22 -0.40
C ALA A 419 5.36 21.39 -0.13
N VAL A 420 5.35 20.55 0.92
CA VAL A 420 6.46 19.63 1.23
C VAL A 420 6.63 18.62 0.11
N LEU A 421 5.55 18.04 -0.41
CA LEU A 421 5.63 17.08 -1.52
C LEU A 421 6.18 17.70 -2.80
N ILE A 422 5.77 18.94 -3.12
CA ILE A 422 6.35 19.71 -4.25
C ILE A 422 7.84 19.99 -4.00
N GLY A 423 8.22 20.31 -2.76
CA GLY A 423 9.63 20.47 -2.37
C GLY A 423 10.45 19.20 -2.58
N ILE A 424 9.90 18.03 -2.23
CA ILE A 424 10.53 16.71 -2.47
C ILE A 424 10.71 16.46 -3.97
N ILE A 425 9.69 16.76 -4.79
CA ILE A 425 9.78 16.68 -6.25
C ILE A 425 10.89 17.60 -6.76
N GLY A 426 10.89 18.88 -6.32
CA GLY A 426 11.92 19.87 -6.70
C GLY A 426 13.34 19.39 -6.34
N LEU A 427 13.52 18.82 -5.15
CA LEU A 427 14.77 18.23 -4.72
C LEU A 427 15.15 17.01 -5.60
N GLY A 428 14.20 16.14 -5.92
CA GLY A 428 14.41 14.99 -6.82
C GLY A 428 14.79 15.39 -8.24
N MET A 429 14.36 16.58 -8.72
CA MET A 429 14.74 17.10 -10.03
C MET A 429 16.21 17.50 -10.12
N THR A 430 16.94 17.63 -9.01
CA THR A 430 18.37 17.95 -9.00
C THR A 430 19.25 16.74 -9.35
N ASP A 431 18.77 15.51 -9.12
CA ASP A 431 19.47 14.29 -9.49
C ASP A 431 19.01 13.81 -10.88
N PRO A 432 19.93 13.57 -11.85
CA PRO A 432 19.56 13.19 -13.21
C PRO A 432 18.78 11.87 -13.31
N GLY A 433 19.11 10.87 -12.49
CA GLY A 433 18.44 9.57 -12.47
C GLY A 433 17.02 9.67 -11.95
N VAL A 434 16.87 10.32 -10.80
CA VAL A 434 15.58 10.59 -10.15
C VAL A 434 14.69 11.48 -11.03
N ARG A 435 15.25 12.52 -11.64
CA ARG A 435 14.55 13.41 -12.57
C ARG A 435 13.94 12.65 -13.73
N ALA A 436 14.72 11.77 -14.37
CA ALA A 436 14.21 10.97 -15.50
C ALA A 436 13.00 10.13 -15.11
N GLN A 437 13.01 9.54 -13.92
CA GLN A 437 11.91 8.71 -13.40
C GLN A 437 10.67 9.53 -13.06
N ILE A 438 10.85 10.66 -12.38
CA ILE A 438 9.75 11.59 -12.07
C ILE A 438 9.09 12.03 -13.38
N LEU A 439 9.87 12.50 -14.35
CA LEU A 439 9.35 12.93 -15.66
C LEU A 439 8.64 11.81 -16.41
N ALA A 440 9.18 10.60 -16.40
CA ALA A 440 8.54 9.43 -17.03
C ALA A 440 7.20 9.10 -16.36
N THR A 441 7.11 9.16 -15.04
CA THR A 441 5.87 8.89 -14.29
C THR A 441 4.81 9.97 -14.54
N PHE A 442 5.20 11.25 -14.55
CA PHE A 442 4.28 12.33 -14.92
C PHE A 442 3.83 12.22 -16.38
N GLY A 443 4.75 11.86 -17.30
CA GLY A 443 4.42 11.58 -18.70
C GLY A 443 3.42 10.43 -18.85
N LEU A 444 3.64 9.31 -18.15
CA LEU A 444 2.69 8.19 -18.10
C LEU A 444 1.32 8.65 -17.57
N THR A 445 1.32 9.41 -16.46
CA THR A 445 0.08 9.92 -15.87
C THR A 445 -0.69 10.81 -16.85
N LEU A 446 0.01 11.70 -17.58
CA LEU A 446 -0.59 12.54 -18.60
C LEU A 446 -1.20 11.72 -19.75
N VAL A 447 -0.47 10.72 -20.25
CA VAL A 447 -0.97 9.83 -21.29
C VAL A 447 -2.22 9.09 -20.82
N LEU A 448 -2.20 8.54 -19.61
CA LEU A 448 -3.37 7.87 -19.02
C LEU A 448 -4.55 8.84 -18.83
N PHE A 449 -4.29 10.08 -18.43
CA PHE A 449 -5.34 11.11 -18.31
C PHE A 449 -5.98 11.43 -19.68
N LEU A 450 -5.18 11.57 -20.73
CA LEU A 450 -5.69 11.79 -22.10
C LEU A 450 -6.50 10.61 -22.61
N ILE A 451 -6.05 9.38 -22.34
CA ILE A 451 -6.81 8.15 -22.64
C ILE A 451 -8.12 8.15 -21.82
N GLY A 452 -8.09 8.56 -20.58
CA GLY A 452 -9.25 8.70 -19.71
C GLY A 452 -10.29 9.67 -20.29
N ILE A 453 -9.88 10.83 -20.81
CA ILE A 453 -10.76 11.77 -21.50
C ILE A 453 -11.44 11.10 -22.71
N ALA A 454 -10.65 10.44 -23.57
CA ALA A 454 -11.18 9.77 -24.74
C ALA A 454 -12.16 8.63 -24.36
N ARG A 455 -11.85 7.88 -23.31
CA ARG A 455 -12.69 6.77 -22.82
C ARG A 455 -13.99 7.28 -22.22
N THR A 456 -13.95 8.30 -21.39
CA THR A 456 -15.14 8.90 -20.78
C THR A 456 -16.09 9.49 -21.81
N ARG A 457 -15.55 10.18 -22.82
CA ARG A 457 -16.37 10.70 -23.93
C ARG A 457 -17.10 9.59 -24.69
N ARG A 458 -16.51 8.40 -24.82
CA ARG A 458 -17.16 7.26 -25.49
C ARG A 458 -18.22 6.58 -24.63
N LEU A 459 -18.10 6.63 -23.32
CA LEU A 459 -19.08 6.02 -22.39
C LEU A 459 -20.35 6.88 -22.23
N GLY A 460 -20.27 8.20 -22.48
CA GLY A 460 -21.41 9.12 -22.43
C GLY A 460 -21.91 9.46 -21.02
N GLU A 461 -21.62 8.64 -20.01
CA GLU A 461 -21.99 8.80 -18.61
C GLU A 461 -20.76 8.77 -17.70
N ASP A 462 -20.89 9.31 -16.48
CA ASP A 462 -19.84 9.23 -15.47
C ASP A 462 -19.79 7.81 -14.86
N PRO A 463 -18.79 6.98 -15.21
CA PRO A 463 -18.70 5.59 -14.77
C PRO A 463 -18.36 5.44 -13.27
N PHE A 464 -18.05 6.54 -12.59
CA PHE A 464 -17.78 6.58 -11.15
C PHE A 464 -18.95 7.15 -10.33
N ARG A 465 -20.08 7.52 -10.99
CA ARG A 465 -21.30 7.94 -10.31
C ARG A 465 -21.83 6.78 -9.49
N PRO A 466 -22.22 6.99 -8.21
CA PRO A 466 -22.91 5.96 -7.44
C PRO A 466 -24.15 5.52 -8.22
N SER A 467 -24.38 4.23 -8.35
CA SER A 467 -25.69 3.74 -8.81
C SER A 467 -26.73 4.25 -7.82
N GLU A 468 -27.60 5.14 -8.26
CA GLU A 468 -28.79 5.48 -7.51
C GLU A 468 -29.58 4.16 -7.39
N THR A 469 -29.48 3.50 -6.24
CA THR A 469 -30.46 2.49 -5.87
C THR A 469 -31.81 3.21 -5.85
N PRO A 470 -32.81 2.79 -6.64
CA PRO A 470 -34.12 3.36 -6.53
C PRO A 470 -34.52 3.25 -5.05
N SER A 471 -34.83 4.38 -4.40
CA SER A 471 -35.47 4.39 -3.10
C SER A 471 -36.67 3.48 -3.21
N SER A 472 -36.71 2.42 -2.39
CA SER A 472 -37.89 1.58 -2.30
C SER A 472 -39.13 2.50 -2.05
N PRO A 473 -40.24 2.32 -2.77
CA PRO A 473 -41.42 3.18 -2.61
C PRO A 473 -42.12 3.05 -1.25
N ASP A 474 -41.53 2.37 -0.27
CA ASP A 474 -42.18 1.91 0.94
C ASP A 474 -41.86 2.68 2.23
N ASP A 475 -41.18 3.84 2.12
CA ASP A 475 -40.86 4.64 3.32
C ASP A 475 -41.82 5.85 3.52
N SER A 476 -42.98 5.83 2.90
CA SER A 476 -44.00 6.88 3.06
C SER A 476 -45.27 6.42 3.83
N THR A 477 -45.18 5.42 4.67
CA THR A 477 -46.22 5.18 5.68
C THR A 477 -45.76 5.71 7.03
N ASP A 478 -46.08 6.96 7.26
CA ASP A 478 -46.01 7.64 8.55
C ASP A 478 -46.94 6.91 9.56
N PRO A 479 -46.42 6.43 10.72
CA PRO A 479 -47.26 5.73 11.72
C PRO A 479 -48.21 6.63 12.50
N ALA A 480 -48.42 7.90 12.09
CA ALA A 480 -49.21 8.86 12.85
C ALA A 480 -50.72 8.86 12.57
N ASP A 481 -51.27 8.04 11.62
CA ASP A 481 -52.66 8.10 11.22
C ASP A 481 -53.53 6.89 11.66
N GLN A 482 -53.10 6.10 12.67
CA GLN A 482 -53.91 5.01 13.25
C GLN A 482 -54.25 5.19 14.73
N GLN A 483 -54.58 6.40 15.18
CA GLN A 483 -55.19 6.61 16.50
C GLN A 483 -56.33 7.64 16.42
N THR A 484 -57.41 7.37 15.72
CA THR A 484 -58.74 8.00 15.99
C THR A 484 -59.80 7.27 15.20
N VAL A 485 -60.22 6.08 15.59
CA VAL A 485 -61.60 5.53 15.43
C VAL A 485 -61.74 4.37 16.40
N ASP A 486 -62.10 4.67 17.65
CA ASP A 486 -62.82 3.80 18.55
C ASP A 486 -63.19 4.62 19.79
N HIS A 487 -64.32 5.33 19.71
CA HIS A 487 -65.21 5.71 20.81
C HIS A 487 -66.41 6.45 20.20
N ALA A 488 -67.46 5.67 19.80
CA ALA A 488 -68.84 6.04 19.85
C ALA A 488 -69.73 4.77 19.73
#